data_3e2655fd49431e3ba39573d96c8d2152
#
_entry.id   3e2655fd49431e3ba39573d96c8d2152
#
_cell.length_a   1.000
_cell.length_b   1.000
_cell.length_c   1.000
_cell.angle_alpha   90.00
_cell.angle_beta   90.00
_cell.angle_gamma   90.00
#
_symmetry.space_group_name_H-M   'P 1'
#
loop_
_entity.id
_entity.type
_entity.pdbx_description
1 polymer ?
#
loop_
_entity_poly.entity_id
_entity_poly.type
_entity_poly.pdbx_seq_one_letter_code
_entity_poly.pdbx_strand_id
1 'polypeptide(L)'
;LLMNGVPRPQNFDKDMKIDRNKPRGAADWEFLKKLRALWRGKLIIKGVLNPKDALKLERLGADAIYVSGHGSRQFDSCPIPIHQLAKIRSSLKKSTVLIYDTGIRNGEDILKALCSGADFVMVGKQALFSIAAEGFEGLVQMTNNLKKEIEIAMAQMGAFDINRLNAGHLESTLT
;
A
#
# COMPACT_ATOMS: atom_id res chain seq x y z
N LEU A 1 -9.34 -27.20 -4.81
CA LEU A 1 -8.69 -26.55 -3.65
C LEU A 1 -9.23 -27.05 -2.31
N LEU A 2 -10.52 -27.33 -2.20
CA LEU A 2 -11.14 -27.83 -0.96
C LEU A 2 -10.83 -29.33 -0.69
N MET A 3 -10.51 -30.10 -1.72
CA MET A 3 -10.19 -31.53 -1.59
C MET A 3 -8.83 -31.79 -0.92
N ASN A 4 -7.91 -30.82 -0.93
CA ASN A 4 -6.58 -30.94 -0.34
C ASN A 4 -6.42 -30.19 1.00
N GLY A 5 -7.54 -29.80 1.61
CA GLY A 5 -7.55 -29.02 2.86
C GLY A 5 -7.16 -27.55 2.67
N VAL A 6 -7.19 -26.78 3.75
CA VAL A 6 -6.82 -25.37 3.75
C VAL A 6 -5.31 -25.24 3.63
N PRO A 7 -4.76 -24.54 2.61
CA PRO A 7 -3.33 -24.33 2.49
C PRO A 7 -2.75 -23.68 3.76
N ARG A 8 -1.71 -24.28 4.32
CA ARG A 8 -0.97 -23.71 5.46
C ARG A 8 0.30 -23.04 4.96
N PRO A 9 0.66 -21.86 5.45
CA PRO A 9 1.96 -21.29 5.16
C PRO A 9 3.07 -22.21 5.66
N GLN A 10 4.05 -22.51 4.81
CA GLN A 10 5.13 -23.48 5.11
C GLN A 10 6.08 -23.01 6.22
N ASN A 11 6.10 -21.70 6.48
CA ASN A 11 6.93 -21.07 7.51
C ASN A 11 6.30 -21.04 8.91
N PHE A 12 5.11 -21.65 9.09
CA PHE A 12 4.51 -21.81 10.41
C PHE A 12 4.75 -23.23 10.92
N ASP A 13 5.03 -23.34 12.21
CA ASP A 13 5.15 -24.63 12.89
C ASP A 13 3.87 -25.45 12.65
N LYS A 14 4.04 -26.77 12.36
CA LYS A 14 2.92 -27.68 12.09
C LYS A 14 1.93 -27.75 13.25
N ASP A 15 2.41 -27.52 14.46
CA ASP A 15 1.60 -27.60 15.68
C ASP A 15 0.98 -26.26 16.07
N MET A 16 1.28 -25.17 15.36
CA MET A 16 0.70 -23.85 15.63
C MET A 16 -0.80 -23.85 15.28
N LYS A 17 -1.65 -23.81 16.29
CA LYS A 17 -3.10 -23.60 16.15
C LYS A 17 -3.36 -22.11 15.89
N ILE A 18 -3.54 -21.73 14.64
CA ILE A 18 -3.96 -20.39 14.27
C ILE A 18 -5.47 -20.31 14.43
N ASP A 19 -5.91 -19.71 15.52
CA ASP A 19 -7.32 -19.37 15.69
C ASP A 19 -7.64 -18.13 14.83
N ARG A 20 -8.25 -18.38 13.66
CA ARG A 20 -8.66 -17.33 12.73
C ARG A 20 -9.86 -16.51 13.19
N ASN A 21 -10.59 -17.02 14.19
CA ASN A 21 -11.77 -16.37 14.75
C ASN A 21 -11.43 -15.45 15.94
N LYS A 22 -10.19 -15.53 16.44
CA LYS A 22 -9.76 -14.67 17.54
C LYS A 22 -9.66 -13.23 17.05
N PRO A 23 -10.39 -12.27 17.66
CA PRO A 23 -10.30 -10.87 17.28
C PRO A 23 -8.85 -10.40 17.33
N ARG A 24 -8.36 -9.83 16.25
CA ARG A 24 -7.02 -9.23 16.15
C ARG A 24 -6.98 -7.83 16.77
N GLY A 25 -7.77 -7.61 17.83
CA GLY A 25 -7.98 -6.31 18.46
C GLY A 25 -6.86 -5.81 19.38
N ALA A 26 -5.71 -6.47 19.41
CA ALA A 26 -4.64 -6.11 20.35
C ALA A 26 -3.84 -4.85 19.97
N ALA A 27 -3.95 -4.34 18.74
CA ALA A 27 -3.23 -3.16 18.27
C ALA A 27 -4.16 -1.93 18.28
N ASP A 28 -4.58 -1.52 19.46
CA ASP A 28 -5.36 -0.30 19.67
C ASP A 28 -4.47 0.95 19.77
N TRP A 29 -5.09 2.11 20.00
CA TRP A 29 -4.39 3.39 20.12
C TRP A 29 -3.45 3.47 21.32
N GLU A 30 -3.78 2.80 22.42
CA GLU A 30 -2.94 2.76 23.62
C GLU A 30 -1.70 1.89 23.38
N PHE A 31 -1.86 0.77 22.66
CA PHE A 31 -0.73 -0.03 22.20
C PHE A 31 0.19 0.79 21.30
N LEU A 32 -0.34 1.54 20.32
CA LEU A 32 0.47 2.37 19.43
C LEU A 32 1.24 3.47 20.17
N LYS A 33 0.63 4.10 21.16
CA LYS A 33 1.31 5.08 22.03
C LYS A 33 2.48 4.45 22.79
N LYS A 34 2.26 3.29 23.40
CA LYS A 34 3.30 2.54 24.09
C LYS A 34 4.42 2.12 23.15
N LEU A 35 4.06 1.61 21.97
CA LEU A 35 5.01 1.22 20.94
C LEU A 35 5.86 2.41 20.51
N ARG A 36 5.26 3.58 20.22
CA ARG A 36 6.00 4.79 19.85
C ARG A 36 6.95 5.26 20.96
N ALA A 37 6.54 5.16 22.21
CA ALA A 37 7.38 5.53 23.34
C ALA A 37 8.62 4.62 23.50
N LEU A 38 8.46 3.33 23.23
CA LEU A 38 9.53 2.33 23.34
C LEU A 38 10.42 2.27 22.10
N TRP A 39 9.83 2.37 20.91
CA TRP A 39 10.53 2.23 19.64
C TRP A 39 11.02 3.58 19.13
N ARG A 40 12.33 3.78 19.06
CA ARG A 40 12.98 5.03 18.61
C ARG A 40 13.26 5.05 17.11
N GLY A 41 13.16 3.92 16.43
CA GLY A 41 13.37 3.81 15.00
C GLY A 41 12.16 4.28 14.19
N LYS A 42 12.22 4.10 12.88
CA LYS A 42 11.12 4.44 11.96
C LYS A 42 9.88 3.59 12.24
N LEU A 43 8.74 4.25 12.39
CA LEU A 43 7.46 3.63 12.65
C LEU A 43 6.51 3.90 11.48
N ILE A 44 6.15 2.85 10.76
CA ILE A 44 5.24 2.89 9.61
C ILE A 44 3.95 2.17 9.99
N ILE A 45 2.81 2.84 9.88
CA ILE A 45 1.51 2.26 10.21
C ILE A 45 0.76 1.91 8.92
N LYS A 46 0.55 0.61 8.72
CA LYS A 46 -0.07 0.05 7.51
C LYS A 46 -1.56 -0.26 7.70
N GLY A 47 -2.33 -0.13 6.62
CA GLY A 47 -3.77 -0.46 6.60
C GLY A 47 -4.67 0.75 6.88
N VAL A 48 -4.14 1.94 6.73
CA VAL A 48 -4.86 3.18 7.02
C VAL A 48 -5.71 3.59 5.82
N LEU A 49 -7.02 3.71 6.02
CA LEU A 49 -7.99 4.15 4.99
C LEU A 49 -8.87 5.32 5.45
N ASN A 50 -8.75 5.76 6.70
CA ASN A 50 -9.54 6.85 7.25
C ASN A 50 -8.65 8.09 7.44
N PRO A 51 -8.99 9.24 6.83
CA PRO A 51 -8.22 10.49 7.00
C PRO A 51 -8.09 10.96 8.46
N LYS A 52 -9.13 10.73 9.30
CA LYS A 52 -9.07 11.09 10.74
C LYS A 52 -8.03 10.24 11.48
N ASP A 53 -7.95 8.95 11.17
CA ASP A 53 -6.95 8.06 11.75
C ASP A 53 -5.55 8.43 11.25
N ALA A 54 -5.39 8.75 9.97
CA ALA A 54 -4.13 9.22 9.41
C ALA A 54 -3.62 10.48 10.13
N LEU A 55 -4.48 11.47 10.37
CA LEU A 55 -4.13 12.68 11.11
C LEU A 55 -3.75 12.37 12.57
N LYS A 56 -4.43 11.42 13.21
CA LYS A 56 -4.10 10.99 14.57
C LYS A 56 -2.74 10.28 14.62
N LEU A 57 -2.41 9.49 13.62
CA LEU A 57 -1.10 8.81 13.49
C LEU A 57 0.03 9.81 13.24
N GLU A 58 -0.19 10.82 12.40
CA GLU A 58 0.77 11.91 12.21
C GLU A 58 1.09 12.61 13.53
N ARG A 59 0.06 12.94 14.33
CA ARG A 59 0.21 13.57 15.67
C ARG A 59 0.89 12.64 16.68
N LEU A 60 0.71 11.34 16.55
CA LEU A 60 1.39 10.33 17.35
C LEU A 60 2.89 10.24 17.04
N GLY A 61 3.34 10.79 15.92
CA GLY A 61 4.72 10.73 15.45
C GLY A 61 5.04 9.46 14.66
N ALA A 62 4.07 8.93 13.90
CA ALA A 62 4.36 7.94 12.86
C ALA A 62 5.24 8.59 11.78
N ASP A 63 6.30 7.89 11.37
CA ASP A 63 7.24 8.38 10.35
C ASP A 63 6.65 8.28 8.93
N ALA A 64 5.79 7.30 8.70
CA ALA A 64 5.04 7.17 7.46
C ALA A 64 3.67 6.54 7.71
N ILE A 65 2.72 6.90 6.88
CA ILE A 65 1.37 6.33 6.84
C ILE A 65 1.25 5.48 5.59
N TYR A 66 0.89 4.22 5.75
CA TYR A 66 0.77 3.28 4.66
C TYR A 66 -0.70 3.02 4.34
N VAL A 67 -1.19 3.72 3.32
CA VAL A 67 -2.56 3.58 2.81
C VAL A 67 -2.68 2.25 2.08
N SER A 68 -3.50 1.37 2.58
CA SER A 68 -3.60 -0.01 2.10
C SER A 68 -4.93 -0.66 2.44
N GLY A 69 -5.57 -1.27 1.43
CA GLY A 69 -6.71 -2.15 1.60
C GLY A 69 -6.32 -3.64 1.70
N HIS A 70 -5.05 -3.96 1.96
CA HIS A 70 -4.54 -5.35 1.99
C HIS A 70 -4.86 -6.17 0.72
N GLY A 71 -5.04 -5.50 -0.44
CA GLY A 71 -5.46 -6.13 -1.68
C GLY A 71 -6.85 -6.77 -1.60
N SER A 72 -7.75 -6.23 -0.75
CA SER A 72 -9.11 -6.73 -0.46
C SER A 72 -9.16 -8.15 0.11
N ARG A 73 -8.05 -8.63 0.69
CA ARG A 73 -7.96 -10.02 1.20
C ARG A 73 -8.64 -10.23 2.55
N GLN A 74 -8.78 -9.19 3.34
CA GLN A 74 -9.33 -9.28 4.70
C GLN A 74 -10.73 -8.69 4.79
N PHE A 75 -11.01 -7.64 4.03
CA PHE A 75 -12.28 -6.95 4.02
C PHE A 75 -12.53 -6.38 2.62
N ASP A 76 -13.39 -7.05 1.85
CA ASP A 76 -13.65 -6.73 0.45
C ASP A 76 -14.46 -5.43 0.32
N SER A 77 -15.37 -5.17 1.24
CA SER A 77 -16.20 -3.95 1.28
C SER A 77 -15.49 -2.73 1.86
N CYS A 78 -14.15 -2.72 1.91
CA CYS A 78 -13.41 -1.54 2.37
C CYS A 78 -13.56 -0.37 1.38
N PRO A 79 -13.41 0.88 1.84
CA PRO A 79 -13.36 2.03 0.94
C PRO A 79 -12.28 1.87 -0.13
N ILE A 80 -12.53 2.35 -1.33
CA ILE A 80 -11.57 2.27 -2.45
C ILE A 80 -10.27 3.00 -2.07
N PRO A 81 -9.13 2.28 -1.93
CA PRO A 81 -7.93 2.84 -1.31
C PRO A 81 -7.35 4.04 -2.04
N ILE A 82 -7.39 4.07 -3.39
CA ILE A 82 -6.89 5.20 -4.18
C ILE A 82 -7.67 6.49 -3.91
N HIS A 83 -8.99 6.41 -3.71
CA HIS A 83 -9.80 7.55 -3.35
C HIS A 83 -9.52 8.03 -1.91
N GLN A 84 -9.17 7.11 -1.01
CA GLN A 84 -8.77 7.48 0.34
C GLN A 84 -7.37 8.10 0.38
N LEU A 85 -6.46 7.67 -0.50
CA LEU A 85 -5.12 8.24 -0.60
C LEU A 85 -5.17 9.76 -0.83
N ALA A 86 -5.94 10.23 -1.82
CA ALA A 86 -6.08 11.66 -2.10
C ALA A 86 -6.68 12.44 -0.91
N LYS A 87 -7.71 11.87 -0.24
CA LYS A 87 -8.33 12.47 0.96
C LYS A 87 -7.36 12.50 2.14
N ILE A 88 -6.58 11.46 2.33
CA ILE A 88 -5.55 11.39 3.36
C ILE A 88 -4.46 12.42 3.07
N ARG A 89 -3.97 12.50 1.83
CA ARG A 89 -2.95 13.49 1.44
C ARG A 89 -3.39 14.91 1.75
N SER A 90 -4.64 15.26 1.42
CA SER A 90 -5.17 16.61 1.69
C SER A 90 -5.35 16.94 3.17
N SER A 91 -5.44 15.93 4.05
CA SER A 91 -5.62 16.11 5.50
C SER A 91 -4.31 16.20 6.29
N LEU A 92 -3.17 15.89 5.65
CA LEU A 92 -1.86 15.80 6.30
C LEU A 92 -0.91 16.90 5.83
N LYS A 93 0.19 17.08 6.57
CA LYS A 93 1.28 17.96 6.15
C LYS A 93 1.94 17.40 4.88
N LYS A 94 2.47 18.27 4.02
CA LYS A 94 3.21 17.85 2.83
C LYS A 94 4.45 16.99 3.16
N SER A 95 5.04 17.22 4.33
CA SER A 95 6.22 16.47 4.80
C SER A 95 5.92 15.09 5.35
N THR A 96 4.64 14.74 5.56
CA THR A 96 4.25 13.40 6.02
C THR A 96 4.34 12.41 4.88
N VAL A 97 5.18 11.39 5.06
CA VAL A 97 5.40 10.35 4.04
C VAL A 97 4.18 9.46 3.91
N LEU A 98 3.69 9.31 2.69
CA LEU A 98 2.62 8.38 2.33
C LEU A 98 3.14 7.25 1.47
N ILE A 99 2.90 6.02 1.92
CA ILE A 99 3.14 4.80 1.16
C ILE A 99 1.79 4.27 0.70
N TYR A 100 1.71 3.75 -0.52
CA TYR A 100 0.49 3.21 -1.07
C TYR A 100 0.68 1.81 -1.64
N ASP A 101 -0.27 0.94 -1.41
CA ASP A 101 -0.46 -0.29 -2.16
C ASP A 101 -1.96 -0.51 -2.46
N THR A 102 -2.28 -1.63 -3.04
CA THR A 102 -3.61 -2.08 -3.44
C THR A 102 -4.01 -1.62 -4.83
N GLY A 103 -4.22 -2.59 -5.69
CA GLY A 103 -4.67 -2.36 -7.06
C GLY A 103 -3.56 -2.02 -8.06
N ILE A 104 -2.31 -1.99 -7.67
CA ILE A 104 -1.17 -1.73 -8.56
C ILE A 104 -0.91 -2.96 -9.44
N ARG A 105 -1.09 -2.79 -10.76
CA ARG A 105 -0.95 -3.85 -11.77
C ARG A 105 0.05 -3.51 -12.87
N ASN A 106 0.21 -2.24 -13.15
CA ASN A 106 1.03 -1.71 -14.25
C ASN A 106 1.66 -0.36 -13.89
N GLY A 107 2.46 0.20 -14.80
CA GLY A 107 3.11 1.48 -14.61
C GLY A 107 2.16 2.67 -14.47
N GLU A 108 1.02 2.64 -15.16
CA GLU A 108 0.01 3.71 -15.05
C GLU A 108 -0.63 3.74 -13.66
N ASP A 109 -0.88 2.58 -13.03
CA ASP A 109 -1.41 2.52 -11.67
C ASP A 109 -0.42 3.13 -10.67
N ILE A 110 0.90 2.96 -10.91
CA ILE A 110 1.94 3.60 -10.11
C ILE A 110 1.86 5.12 -10.27
N LEU A 111 1.78 5.62 -11.51
CA LEU A 111 1.67 7.06 -11.76
C LEU A 111 0.40 7.66 -11.16
N LYS A 112 -0.75 6.98 -11.27
CA LYS A 112 -2.00 7.40 -10.62
C LYS A 112 -1.85 7.53 -9.10
N ALA A 113 -1.17 6.57 -8.46
CA ALA A 113 -0.92 6.63 -7.02
C ALA A 113 0.00 7.80 -6.64
N LEU A 114 1.07 8.05 -7.40
CA LEU A 114 1.96 9.19 -7.19
C LEU A 114 1.21 10.52 -7.39
N CYS A 115 0.45 10.66 -8.47
CA CYS A 115 -0.38 11.83 -8.73
C CYS A 115 -1.43 12.06 -7.63
N SER A 116 -1.94 10.98 -7.01
CA SER A 116 -2.88 11.05 -5.89
C SER A 116 -2.22 11.37 -4.53
N GLY A 117 -0.90 11.56 -4.50
CA GLY A 117 -0.15 12.03 -3.36
C GLY A 117 0.63 10.96 -2.58
N ALA A 118 0.87 9.79 -3.15
CA ALA A 118 1.82 8.83 -2.58
C ALA A 118 3.26 9.31 -2.82
N ASP A 119 4.13 9.13 -1.84
CA ASP A 119 5.57 9.31 -1.99
C ASP A 119 6.25 7.99 -2.42
N PHE A 120 5.66 6.85 -2.03
CA PHE A 120 6.13 5.51 -2.38
C PHE A 120 4.95 4.61 -2.76
N VAL A 121 5.18 3.78 -3.78
CA VAL A 121 4.19 2.79 -4.24
C VAL A 121 4.78 1.38 -4.10
N MET A 122 4.00 0.49 -3.48
CA MET A 122 4.39 -0.89 -3.22
C MET A 122 3.61 -1.84 -4.13
N VAL A 123 4.34 -2.77 -4.71
CA VAL A 123 3.78 -3.79 -5.61
C VAL A 123 3.74 -5.14 -4.90
N GLY A 124 2.55 -5.73 -4.77
CA GLY A 124 2.35 -6.99 -4.05
C GLY A 124 2.08 -8.17 -4.97
N LYS A 125 0.85 -8.29 -5.46
CA LYS A 125 0.40 -9.47 -6.24
C LYS A 125 1.23 -9.71 -7.50
N GLN A 126 1.64 -8.65 -8.21
CA GLN A 126 2.45 -8.78 -9.41
C GLN A 126 3.80 -9.44 -9.10
N ALA A 127 4.47 -8.98 -8.04
CA ALA A 127 5.73 -9.60 -7.63
C ALA A 127 5.56 -11.08 -7.25
N LEU A 128 4.51 -11.40 -6.47
CA LEU A 128 4.23 -12.80 -6.09
C LEU A 128 3.94 -13.68 -7.30
N PHE A 129 3.15 -13.22 -8.25
CA PHE A 129 2.82 -14.00 -9.46
C PHE A 129 4.02 -14.15 -10.37
N SER A 130 4.83 -13.12 -10.53
CA SER A 130 6.05 -13.17 -11.33
C SER A 130 7.06 -14.16 -10.75
N ILE A 131 7.26 -14.16 -9.44
CA ILE A 131 8.12 -15.15 -8.75
C ILE A 131 7.55 -16.56 -8.87
N ALA A 132 6.24 -16.71 -8.75
CA ALA A 132 5.61 -18.03 -8.86
C ALA A 132 5.68 -18.61 -10.28
N ALA A 133 5.69 -17.77 -11.31
CA ALA A 133 5.77 -18.18 -12.71
C ALA A 133 7.20 -18.54 -13.12
N GLU A 134 8.17 -17.67 -12.85
CA GLU A 134 9.53 -17.74 -13.41
C GLU A 134 10.64 -17.42 -12.40
N GLY A 135 10.33 -17.48 -11.10
CA GLY A 135 11.33 -17.25 -10.05
C GLY A 135 11.93 -15.85 -10.10
N PHE A 136 13.24 -15.76 -9.94
CA PHE A 136 13.97 -14.49 -9.93
C PHE A 136 13.87 -13.77 -11.28
N GLU A 137 13.96 -14.48 -12.38
CA GLU A 137 13.86 -13.91 -13.74
C GLU A 137 12.51 -13.24 -13.98
N GLY A 138 11.42 -13.87 -13.51
CA GLY A 138 10.08 -13.27 -13.57
C GLY A 138 9.99 -11.96 -12.80
N LEU A 139 10.64 -11.85 -11.63
CA LEU A 139 10.69 -10.61 -10.86
C LEU A 139 11.47 -9.51 -11.59
N VAL A 140 12.61 -9.85 -12.20
CA VAL A 140 13.42 -8.92 -13.00
C VAL A 140 12.61 -8.41 -14.20
N GLN A 141 11.96 -9.32 -14.93
CA GLN A 141 11.13 -8.98 -16.09
C GLN A 141 9.95 -8.06 -15.70
N MET A 142 9.25 -8.39 -14.62
CA MET A 142 8.17 -7.55 -14.10
C MET A 142 8.67 -6.14 -13.79
N THR A 143 9.81 -6.01 -13.13
CA THR A 143 10.38 -4.70 -12.77
C THR A 143 10.73 -3.88 -14.01
N ASN A 144 11.33 -4.52 -15.02
CA ASN A 144 11.66 -3.86 -16.28
C ASN A 144 10.40 -3.44 -17.06
N ASN A 145 9.35 -4.27 -17.06
CA ASN A 145 8.09 -3.94 -17.69
C ASN A 145 7.43 -2.73 -17.03
N LEU A 146 7.34 -2.72 -15.69
CA LEU A 146 6.78 -1.57 -14.95
C LEU A 146 7.55 -0.28 -15.23
N LYS A 147 8.88 -0.35 -15.27
CA LYS A 147 9.72 0.80 -15.62
C LYS A 147 9.40 1.33 -17.00
N LYS A 148 9.34 0.45 -18.02
CA LYS A 148 9.02 0.82 -19.40
C LYS A 148 7.61 1.41 -19.53
N GLU A 149 6.62 0.85 -18.84
CA GLU A 149 5.25 1.36 -18.82
C GLU A 149 5.18 2.77 -18.22
N ILE A 150 5.92 3.02 -17.11
CA ILE A 150 6.04 4.35 -16.50
C ILE A 150 6.65 5.34 -17.50
N GLU A 151 7.75 4.99 -18.14
CA GLU A 151 8.44 5.85 -19.12
C GLU A 151 7.53 6.22 -20.29
N ILE A 152 6.79 5.24 -20.84
CA ILE A 152 5.84 5.47 -21.93
C ILE A 152 4.69 6.38 -21.50
N ALA A 153 4.07 6.08 -20.36
CA ALA A 153 2.94 6.86 -19.88
C ALA A 153 3.35 8.30 -19.53
N MET A 154 4.49 8.50 -18.91
CA MET A 154 5.03 9.84 -18.63
C MET A 154 5.27 10.63 -19.92
N ALA A 155 5.84 10.01 -20.96
CA ALA A 155 6.03 10.64 -22.25
C ALA A 155 4.71 11.07 -22.87
N GLN A 156 3.66 10.23 -22.81
CA GLN A 156 2.32 10.56 -23.33
C GLN A 156 1.64 11.68 -22.54
N MET A 157 1.90 11.76 -21.23
CA MET A 157 1.39 12.83 -20.37
C MET A 157 2.16 14.15 -20.53
N GLY A 158 3.28 14.17 -21.26
CA GLY A 158 4.19 15.31 -21.32
C GLY A 158 4.92 15.59 -20.01
N ALA A 159 5.04 14.59 -19.14
CA ALA A 159 5.72 14.70 -17.85
C ALA A 159 7.15 14.15 -17.95
N PHE A 160 8.15 14.99 -17.70
CA PHE A 160 9.57 14.63 -17.83
C PHE A 160 10.27 14.35 -16.49
N ASP A 161 9.59 14.61 -15.38
CA ASP A 161 10.13 14.44 -14.02
C ASP A 161 9.05 13.84 -13.12
N ILE A 162 9.29 12.63 -12.64
CA ILE A 162 8.39 11.90 -11.75
C ILE A 162 8.12 12.65 -10.42
N ASN A 163 9.09 13.46 -9.97
CA ASN A 163 8.96 14.24 -8.75
C ASN A 163 8.04 15.46 -8.90
N ARG A 164 7.65 15.81 -10.12
CA ARG A 164 6.73 16.90 -10.44
C ARG A 164 5.30 16.43 -10.66
N LEU A 165 5.07 15.13 -10.59
CA LEU A 165 3.72 14.58 -10.68
C LEU A 165 2.84 15.10 -9.54
N ASN A 166 1.59 15.41 -9.86
CA ASN A 166 0.62 15.93 -8.92
C ASN A 166 -0.81 15.66 -9.43
N ALA A 167 -1.81 15.99 -8.63
CA ALA A 167 -3.22 15.75 -8.95
C ALA A 167 -3.70 16.42 -10.25
N GLY A 168 -3.03 17.46 -10.73
CA GLY A 168 -3.37 18.10 -12.00
C GLY A 168 -3.10 17.24 -13.24
N HIS A 169 -2.38 16.12 -13.11
CA HIS A 169 -2.19 15.13 -14.16
C HIS A 169 -3.30 14.07 -14.20
N LEU A 170 -4.24 14.12 -13.26
CA LEU A 170 -5.39 13.22 -13.23
C LEU A 170 -6.64 13.98 -13.69
N GLU A 171 -7.46 13.32 -14.51
CA GLU A 171 -8.79 13.83 -14.79
C GLU A 171 -9.64 13.79 -13.51
N SER A 172 -10.23 14.92 -13.14
CA SER A 172 -11.14 14.97 -12.01
C SER A 172 -12.51 14.41 -12.43
N THR A 173 -12.76 13.16 -12.09
CA THR A 173 -14.08 12.54 -12.28
C THR A 173 -15.03 12.81 -11.10
N LEU A 174 -14.67 13.73 -10.20
CA LEU A 174 -15.46 14.09 -9.04
C LEU A 174 -16.22 15.39 -9.32
N THR A 175 -17.35 15.26 -9.95
CA THR A 175 -18.50 16.17 -9.81
C THR A 175 -19.44 15.62 -8.76
#